data_9102a116fd05efd489ccd720aa94e87c
#
_entry.id   9102a116fd05efd489ccd720aa94e87c
#
_cell.length_a   1.000
_cell.length_b   1.000
_cell.length_c   1.000
_cell.angle_alpha   90.00
_cell.angle_beta   90.00
_cell.angle_gamma   90.00
#
_symmetry.space_group_name_H-M   'P 1'
#
loop_
_entity.id
_entity.type
_entity.pdbx_description
1 polymer ?
#
loop_
_entity_poly.entity_id
_entity_poly.type
_entity_poly.pdbx_seq_one_letter_code
_entity_poly.pdbx_strand_id
1 'polypeptide(L)'
;MLDTRYQVFISTSGNEMQAERAVLMQTLVGMGFFSWGLEQHTPLSTSIARRQIDDCDYLLVLLGSRYGEQSVSGVGYMHLEYIYAMTKQKPVIVFMHDDPESRDSKLQDQKPELKEKFKEFHKIVISWMVEA
;
A
#
# COMPACT_ATOMS: atom_id res chain seq x y z
N MET A 1 -12.23 -18.89 25.84
CA MET A 1 -12.57 -18.08 24.66
C MET A 1 -11.32 -17.77 23.89
N LEU A 2 -11.35 -18.04 22.60
CA LEU A 2 -10.22 -17.71 21.75
C LEU A 2 -10.26 -16.23 21.38
N ASP A 3 -9.19 -15.54 21.67
CA ASP A 3 -9.03 -14.13 21.33
C ASP A 3 -8.54 -14.02 19.89
N THR A 4 -9.46 -13.71 18.98
CA THR A 4 -9.11 -13.61 17.57
C THR A 4 -8.39 -12.30 17.30
N ARG A 5 -7.17 -12.40 16.74
CA ARG A 5 -6.37 -11.25 16.35
C ARG A 5 -6.28 -11.21 14.82
N TYR A 6 -6.77 -10.12 14.25
CA TYR A 6 -6.67 -9.93 12.80
C TYR A 6 -5.29 -9.38 12.44
N GLN A 7 -4.81 -9.81 11.28
CA GLN A 7 -3.54 -9.37 10.73
C GLN A 7 -3.78 -8.51 9.50
N VAL A 8 -3.12 -7.37 9.46
CA VAL A 8 -3.27 -6.38 8.38
C VAL A 8 -1.91 -6.14 7.75
N PHE A 9 -1.83 -6.27 6.43
CA PHE A 9 -0.64 -5.88 5.69
C PHE A 9 -0.80 -4.44 5.22
N ILE A 10 0.13 -3.57 5.62
CA ILE A 10 0.12 -2.17 5.22
C ILE A 10 1.04 -1.99 4.03
N SER A 11 0.46 -1.53 2.91
CA SER A 11 1.18 -1.28 1.67
C SER A 11 1.25 0.22 1.41
N THR A 12 2.44 0.74 1.26
CA THR A 12 2.66 2.17 1.00
C THR A 12 3.66 2.34 -0.12
N SER A 13 3.63 3.52 -0.74
CA SER A 13 4.57 3.86 -1.80
C SER A 13 5.97 4.20 -1.27
N GLY A 14 6.12 4.51 0.01
CA GLY A 14 7.41 4.81 0.60
C GLY A 14 7.36 5.91 1.64
N ASN A 15 8.45 6.66 1.72
CA ASN A 15 8.67 7.61 2.82
C ASN A 15 7.71 8.80 2.83
N GLU A 16 7.06 9.10 1.72
CA GLU A 16 6.12 10.22 1.69
C GLU A 16 4.87 9.98 2.56
N MET A 17 4.64 8.72 2.97
CA MET A 17 3.53 8.34 3.85
C MET A 17 4.00 7.80 5.20
N GLN A 18 5.24 8.08 5.58
CA GLN A 18 5.82 7.51 6.80
C GLN A 18 5.08 7.95 8.07
N ALA A 19 4.72 9.23 8.16
CA ALA A 19 4.00 9.75 9.33
C ALA A 19 2.62 9.10 9.45
N GLU A 20 1.89 9.00 8.35
CA GLU A 20 0.56 8.39 8.30
C GLU A 20 0.63 6.91 8.64
N ARG A 21 1.66 6.21 8.12
CA ARG A 21 1.87 4.79 8.41
C ARG A 21 2.11 4.56 9.90
N ALA A 22 2.92 5.41 10.53
CA ALA A 22 3.20 5.28 11.96
C ALA A 22 1.95 5.45 12.82
N VAL A 23 1.12 6.45 12.51
CA VAL A 23 -0.16 6.67 13.21
C VAL A 23 -1.09 5.47 13.01
N LEU A 24 -1.19 4.97 11.79
CA LEU A 24 -2.03 3.83 11.47
C LEU A 24 -1.58 2.59 12.24
N MET A 25 -0.28 2.32 12.28
CA MET A 25 0.26 1.15 13.00
C MET A 25 -0.08 1.22 14.49
N GLN A 26 0.10 2.39 15.11
CA GLN A 26 -0.24 2.58 16.53
C GLN A 26 -1.72 2.37 16.78
N THR A 27 -2.56 2.89 15.91
CA THR A 27 -4.01 2.76 16.02
C THR A 27 -4.43 1.30 15.92
N LEU A 28 -3.89 0.57 14.95
CA LEU A 28 -4.21 -0.85 14.74
C LEU A 28 -3.79 -1.69 15.94
N VAL A 29 -2.59 -1.46 16.48
CA VAL A 29 -2.12 -2.16 17.67
C VAL A 29 -3.03 -1.88 18.85
N GLY A 30 -3.44 -0.63 19.05
CA GLY A 30 -4.36 -0.25 20.11
C GLY A 30 -5.73 -0.91 19.99
N MET A 31 -6.15 -1.26 18.77
CA MET A 31 -7.40 -1.97 18.51
C MET A 31 -7.25 -3.50 18.57
N GLY A 32 -6.04 -4.00 18.81
CA GLY A 32 -5.79 -5.43 18.89
C GLY A 32 -5.43 -6.10 17.56
N PHE A 33 -5.11 -5.33 16.52
CA PHE A 33 -4.65 -5.89 15.25
C PHE A 33 -3.14 -6.03 15.24
N PHE A 34 -2.65 -7.01 14.49
CA PHE A 34 -1.23 -7.10 14.14
C PHE A 34 -1.03 -6.45 12.78
N SER A 35 0.01 -5.62 12.65
CA SER A 35 0.34 -4.98 11.38
C SER A 35 1.65 -5.53 10.83
N TRP A 36 1.65 -5.76 9.53
CA TRP A 36 2.79 -6.22 8.76
C TRP A 36 3.05 -5.24 7.62
N GLY A 37 4.15 -5.39 6.95
CA GLY A 37 4.49 -4.57 5.80
C GLY A 37 6.00 -4.40 5.72
N LEU A 38 6.46 -3.96 4.56
CA LEU A 38 7.90 -3.76 4.31
C LEU A 38 8.17 -2.26 4.26
N GLU A 39 9.14 -1.82 5.05
CA GLU A 39 9.57 -0.41 5.02
C GLU A 39 10.48 -0.13 3.84
N GLN A 40 11.24 -1.14 3.41
CA GLN A 40 12.15 -1.04 2.29
C GLN A 40 11.93 -2.22 1.35
N HIS A 41 12.07 -1.96 0.06
CA HIS A 41 11.89 -2.98 -0.96
C HIS A 41 13.23 -3.29 -1.64
N THR A 42 13.44 -4.59 -1.87
CA THR A 42 14.58 -5.11 -2.62
C THR A 42 14.05 -6.10 -3.65
N PRO A 43 14.88 -6.57 -4.60
CA PRO A 43 14.42 -7.59 -5.54
C PRO A 43 13.85 -8.85 -4.88
N LEU A 44 14.26 -9.16 -3.63
CA LEU A 44 13.77 -10.33 -2.90
C LEU A 44 12.50 -10.04 -2.08
N SER A 45 12.15 -8.77 -1.91
CA SER A 45 11.04 -8.39 -1.02
C SER A 45 9.67 -8.83 -1.54
N THR A 46 9.52 -9.06 -2.85
CA THR A 46 8.25 -9.49 -3.43
C THR A 46 7.78 -10.81 -2.84
N SER A 47 8.67 -11.78 -2.71
CA SER A 47 8.30 -13.08 -2.13
C SER A 47 7.98 -12.97 -0.64
N ILE A 48 8.68 -12.11 0.08
CA ILE A 48 8.40 -11.85 1.49
C ILE A 48 7.03 -11.19 1.65
N ALA A 49 6.74 -10.17 0.84
CA ALA A 49 5.45 -9.48 0.86
C ALA A 49 4.31 -10.46 0.56
N ARG A 50 4.47 -11.32 -0.43
CA ARG A 50 3.44 -12.31 -0.78
C ARG A 50 3.14 -13.26 0.37
N ARG A 51 4.16 -13.72 1.09
CA ARG A 51 3.96 -14.57 2.27
C ARG A 51 3.19 -13.83 3.35
N GLN A 52 3.55 -12.59 3.63
CA GLN A 52 2.84 -11.78 4.62
C GLN A 52 1.40 -11.53 4.21
N ILE A 53 1.16 -11.22 2.94
CA ILE A 53 -0.19 -11.00 2.43
C ILE A 53 -1.02 -12.28 2.53
N ASP A 54 -0.44 -13.45 2.19
CA ASP A 54 -1.13 -14.73 2.31
C ASP A 54 -1.63 -14.97 3.74
N ASP A 55 -0.84 -14.58 4.73
CA ASP A 55 -1.14 -14.81 6.13
C ASP A 55 -2.01 -13.69 6.74
N CYS A 56 -2.19 -12.57 6.04
CA CYS A 56 -2.99 -11.46 6.52
C CYS A 56 -4.46 -11.62 6.18
N ASP A 57 -5.31 -11.00 7.00
CA ASP A 57 -6.75 -10.96 6.78
C ASP A 57 -7.15 -9.83 5.83
N TYR A 58 -6.41 -8.72 5.86
CA TYR A 58 -6.70 -7.52 5.07
C TYR A 58 -5.42 -6.94 4.50
N LEU A 59 -5.53 -6.39 3.29
CA LEU A 59 -4.51 -5.47 2.76
C LEU A 59 -5.01 -4.04 2.96
N LEU A 60 -4.18 -3.20 3.56
CA LEU A 60 -4.49 -1.79 3.72
C LEU A 60 -3.49 -0.98 2.90
N VAL A 61 -3.98 -0.25 1.91
CA VAL A 61 -3.17 0.58 1.03
C VAL A 61 -3.21 2.03 1.52
N LEU A 62 -2.04 2.59 1.79
CA LEU A 62 -1.90 4.03 2.03
C LEU A 62 -1.40 4.66 0.73
N LEU A 63 -2.32 5.23 -0.03
CA LEU A 63 -2.01 5.85 -1.31
C LEU A 63 -1.89 7.35 -1.14
N GLY A 64 -0.67 7.84 -1.17
CA GLY A 64 -0.38 9.26 -1.03
C GLY A 64 -0.23 9.96 -2.36
N SER A 65 0.99 10.39 -2.66
CA SER A 65 1.29 11.23 -3.81
C SER A 65 2.42 10.70 -4.69
N ARG A 66 2.86 9.46 -4.43
CA ARG A 66 3.93 8.81 -5.21
C ARG A 66 3.51 7.43 -5.69
N TYR A 67 3.99 7.07 -6.88
CA TYR A 67 3.92 5.69 -7.34
C TYR A 67 4.85 4.79 -6.52
N GLY A 68 5.97 5.37 -6.10
CA GLY A 68 6.93 4.71 -5.25
C GLY A 68 7.98 3.94 -6.02
N GLU A 69 8.70 3.12 -5.28
CA GLU A 69 9.82 2.35 -5.80
C GLU A 69 9.34 1.26 -6.73
N GLN A 70 10.05 1.09 -7.85
CA GLN A 70 9.71 0.11 -8.88
C GLN A 70 10.54 -1.16 -8.73
N SER A 71 9.89 -2.29 -9.04
CA SER A 71 10.58 -3.58 -9.16
C SER A 71 11.39 -3.64 -10.47
N VAL A 72 12.10 -4.74 -10.65
CA VAL A 72 12.89 -5.00 -11.86
C VAL A 72 12.02 -4.94 -13.12
N SER A 73 10.78 -5.34 -13.03
CA SER A 73 9.84 -5.32 -14.17
C SER A 73 9.32 -3.93 -14.50
N GLY A 74 9.61 -2.92 -13.68
CA GLY A 74 9.09 -1.57 -13.83
C GLY A 74 7.77 -1.32 -13.14
N VAL A 75 7.14 -2.34 -12.59
CA VAL A 75 5.91 -2.19 -11.80
C VAL A 75 6.29 -1.88 -10.35
N GLY A 76 5.62 -0.90 -9.75
CA GLY A 76 5.89 -0.51 -8.37
C GLY A 76 5.60 -1.62 -7.37
N TYR A 77 6.35 -1.66 -6.29
CA TYR A 77 6.16 -2.69 -5.27
C TYR A 77 4.77 -2.60 -4.63
N MET A 78 4.30 -1.40 -4.33
CA MET A 78 2.94 -1.20 -3.81
C MET A 78 1.89 -1.72 -4.80
N HIS A 79 2.08 -1.45 -6.08
CA HIS A 79 1.19 -1.91 -7.14
C HIS A 79 1.19 -3.44 -7.24
N LEU A 80 2.36 -4.07 -7.13
CA LEU A 80 2.47 -5.53 -7.12
C LEU A 80 1.76 -6.15 -5.91
N GLU A 81 1.89 -5.54 -4.75
CA GLU A 81 1.21 -6.00 -3.54
C GLU A 81 -0.31 -5.90 -3.70
N TYR A 82 -0.78 -4.82 -4.28
CA TYR A 82 -2.20 -4.62 -4.59
C TYR A 82 -2.71 -5.71 -5.55
N ILE A 83 -2.01 -5.93 -6.66
CA ILE A 83 -2.38 -6.95 -7.64
C ILE A 83 -2.44 -8.33 -6.99
N TYR A 84 -1.43 -8.65 -6.18
CA TYR A 84 -1.36 -9.96 -5.53
C TYR A 84 -2.54 -10.17 -4.58
N ALA A 85 -2.85 -9.18 -3.76
CA ALA A 85 -3.97 -9.27 -2.82
C ALA A 85 -5.31 -9.43 -3.57
N MET A 86 -5.50 -8.67 -4.66
CA MET A 86 -6.70 -8.79 -5.48
C MET A 86 -6.81 -10.18 -6.11
N THR A 87 -5.69 -10.74 -6.61
CA THR A 87 -5.65 -12.08 -7.20
C THR A 87 -6.02 -13.14 -6.16
N LYS A 88 -5.61 -12.96 -4.92
CA LYS A 88 -5.91 -13.86 -3.82
C LYS A 88 -7.28 -13.57 -3.17
N GLN A 89 -8.01 -12.61 -3.69
CA GLN A 89 -9.33 -12.21 -3.18
C GLN A 89 -9.29 -11.78 -1.72
N LYS A 90 -8.18 -11.19 -1.29
CA LYS A 90 -8.08 -10.59 0.04
C LYS A 90 -8.89 -9.30 0.07
N PRO A 91 -9.59 -9.01 1.17
CA PRO A 91 -10.22 -7.70 1.33
C PRO A 91 -9.17 -6.61 1.30
N VAL A 92 -9.41 -5.57 0.50
CA VAL A 92 -8.49 -4.44 0.35
C VAL A 92 -9.19 -3.18 0.86
N ILE A 93 -8.53 -2.48 1.77
CA ILE A 93 -8.99 -1.20 2.30
C ILE A 93 -8.00 -0.14 1.82
N VAL A 94 -8.50 0.94 1.26
CA VAL A 94 -7.64 2.00 0.73
C VAL A 94 -7.89 3.30 1.48
N PHE A 95 -6.82 3.88 2.01
CA PHE A 95 -6.81 5.26 2.47
C PHE A 95 -6.04 6.08 1.45
N MET A 96 -6.69 7.06 0.86
CA MET A 96 -6.13 7.90 -0.19
C MET A 96 -6.08 9.34 0.25
N HIS A 97 -5.01 10.04 -0.14
CA HIS A 97 -5.00 11.48 -0.04
C HIS A 97 -6.02 12.05 -1.02
N ASP A 98 -6.88 12.95 -0.57
CA ASP A 98 -7.96 13.50 -1.39
C ASP A 98 -7.47 14.47 -2.48
N ASP A 99 -6.28 15.05 -2.29
CA ASP A 99 -5.68 15.95 -3.27
C ASP A 99 -4.16 15.75 -3.32
N PRO A 100 -3.70 14.63 -3.93
CA PRO A 100 -2.27 14.32 -3.94
C PRO A 100 -1.41 15.37 -4.64
N GLU A 101 -1.97 16.10 -5.60
CA GLU A 101 -1.22 17.11 -6.35
C GLU A 101 -0.96 18.37 -5.51
N SER A 102 -1.74 18.60 -4.45
CA SER A 102 -1.56 19.73 -3.55
C SER A 102 -0.44 19.54 -2.52
N ARG A 103 0.07 18.32 -2.39
CA ARG A 103 1.14 18.04 -1.44
C ARG A 103 2.44 18.69 -1.88
N ASP A 104 3.33 18.94 -0.92
CA ASP A 104 4.66 19.49 -1.17
C ASP A 104 5.35 18.67 -2.29
N SER A 105 6.03 19.36 -3.20
CA SER A 105 6.72 18.72 -4.33
C SER A 105 7.71 17.64 -3.89
N LYS A 106 8.28 17.77 -2.70
CA LYS A 106 9.17 16.76 -2.12
C LYS A 106 8.47 15.43 -1.87
N LEU A 107 7.16 15.45 -1.71
CA LEU A 107 6.34 14.26 -1.44
C LEU A 107 5.72 13.70 -2.71
N GLN A 108 6.07 14.22 -3.87
CA GLN A 108 5.57 13.78 -5.16
C GLN A 108 6.68 13.15 -5.99
N ASP A 109 6.30 12.33 -6.96
CA ASP A 109 7.24 11.81 -7.94
C ASP A 109 7.86 12.96 -8.73
N GLN A 110 9.16 12.86 -9.00
CA GLN A 110 9.87 13.88 -9.75
C GLN A 110 9.95 13.55 -11.24
N LYS A 111 9.94 12.27 -11.60
CA LYS A 111 10.04 11.83 -12.99
C LYS A 111 8.67 11.79 -13.65
N PRO A 112 8.53 12.32 -14.87
CA PRO A 112 7.25 12.31 -15.58
C PRO A 112 6.64 10.91 -15.74
N GLU A 113 7.49 9.90 -15.98
CA GLU A 113 7.03 8.52 -16.15
C GLU A 113 6.38 7.99 -14.87
N LEU A 114 6.93 8.35 -13.71
CA LEU A 114 6.37 7.93 -12.42
C LEU A 114 5.07 8.66 -12.12
N LYS A 115 5.00 9.94 -12.48
CA LYS A 115 3.75 10.70 -12.33
C LYS A 115 2.62 10.08 -13.13
N GLU A 116 2.92 9.64 -14.35
CA GLU A 116 1.94 8.99 -15.22
C GLU A 116 1.51 7.63 -14.64
N LYS A 117 2.46 6.83 -14.17
CA LYS A 117 2.17 5.55 -13.52
C LYS A 117 1.34 5.73 -12.26
N PHE A 118 1.61 6.76 -11.49
CA PHE A 118 0.80 7.09 -10.31
C PHE A 118 -0.65 7.36 -10.71
N LYS A 119 -0.86 8.19 -11.74
CA LYS A 119 -2.21 8.51 -12.22
C LYS A 119 -2.96 7.27 -12.68
N GLU A 120 -2.30 6.39 -13.41
CA GLU A 120 -2.91 5.15 -13.89
C GLU A 120 -3.28 4.22 -12.74
N PHE A 121 -2.39 4.05 -11.76
CA PHE A 121 -2.66 3.23 -10.59
C PHE A 121 -3.81 3.81 -9.76
N HIS A 122 -3.81 5.12 -9.56
CA HIS A 122 -4.86 5.84 -8.84
C HIS A 122 -6.22 5.59 -9.48
N LYS A 123 -6.31 5.63 -10.82
CA LYS A 123 -7.55 5.34 -11.55
C LYS A 123 -7.99 3.90 -11.34
N ILE A 124 -7.07 2.94 -11.36
CA ILE A 124 -7.38 1.53 -11.15
C ILE A 124 -7.99 1.33 -9.76
N VAL A 125 -7.38 1.90 -8.74
CA VAL A 125 -7.85 1.78 -7.36
C VAL A 125 -9.25 2.39 -7.22
N ILE A 126 -9.46 3.59 -7.77
CA ILE A 126 -10.77 4.25 -7.72
C ILE A 126 -11.84 3.43 -8.40
N SER A 127 -11.54 2.85 -9.57
CA SER A 127 -12.54 2.07 -10.32
C SER A 127 -13.02 0.86 -9.51
N TRP A 128 -12.13 0.19 -8.80
CA TRP A 128 -12.50 -0.92 -7.93
C TRP A 128 -13.34 -0.47 -6.73
N MET A 129 -13.02 0.70 -6.17
CA MET A 129 -13.78 1.26 -5.05
C MET A 129 -15.21 1.60 -5.46
N VAL A 130 -15.41 2.11 -6.67
CA VAL A 130 -16.73 2.47 -7.18
C VAL A 130 -17.59 1.23 -7.42
N GLU A 131 -16.97 0.14 -7.86
CA GLU A 131 -17.68 -1.12 -8.13
C GLU A 131 -17.96 -1.93 -6.87
N ALA A 132 -17.21 -1.66 -5.81
CA ALA A 132 -17.42 -2.35 -4.55
C ALA A 132 -18.68 -1.83 -3.86
#